data_97d25c4aabf659d4779261937f3aa8fd
#
_entry.id   97d25c4aabf659d4779261937f3aa8fd
#
_cell.length_a   1.000
_cell.length_b   1.000
_cell.length_c   1.000
_cell.angle_alpha   90.00
_cell.angle_beta   90.00
_cell.angle_gamma   90.00
#
_symmetry.space_group_name_H-M   'P 1'
#
loop_
_entity.id
_entity.type
_entity.pdbx_description
1 polymer ?
#
loop_
_entity_poly.entity_id
_entity_poly.type
_entity_poly.pdbx_seq_one_letter_code
_entity_poly.pdbx_strand_id
1 'polypeptide(L)'
;MELRNDNFFLRGYVVSDKAGDSYDMVFTGININRAWKDDNTWFGEYAGTFVQATLAGATEEQAHAAARAQAESGRYLPGTPEFQSAFNRVIKNPDLSQGSQFRDASKYYHADANYNFGHLWDWAEVQIGGSFRQYSLNSFGTIYTDADGPIDYSEYGLYTQVQKKIEMADEKSLKLTASVRYDKNEFFDGFFSPRFSAGYSLNRDHNIRASIQTGFRNPTTQDLFIGLDAGRAVLVGAAPDNLDRYQRTFEVSGGGQLLGQPSSIEQTGRAAYENSYSAESVLRLSETGNPADLEVANPDVVQPEQVTSVEVGYRGKVKKLVIDFSAYYNSYSNFLAPENVVAPYYGTVGDGSLSVAAISNRDFQTYQAYTNSDVNINSYGASLGLTAKVLGNFDLSGSYTYAKLDFDRVANPDFQVGFNTPEHQFKASFGNAELFKNFGFNVNYRFSDDYYWEATFGNGAIPEFHVVDAQINYSVPSIKSTFKIGGNNLLGDEYFTAFGTGFIGSMYYLSWTINN
;
A
#
# COMPACT_ATOMS: atom_id res chain seq x y z
N MET A 1 22.49 17.44 7.15
CA MET A 1 23.93 17.58 7.52
C MET A 1 24.53 16.19 7.60
N GLU A 2 25.72 15.98 7.04
CA GLU A 2 26.45 14.71 7.14
C GLU A 2 27.92 15.01 7.44
N LEU A 3 28.48 14.27 8.38
CA LEU A 3 29.91 14.22 8.69
C LEU A 3 30.36 12.78 8.50
N ARG A 4 31.40 12.55 7.71
CA ARG A 4 31.92 11.20 7.48
C ARG A 4 33.43 11.20 7.21
N ASN A 5 34.05 10.09 7.52
CA ASN A 5 35.37 9.71 7.06
C ASN A 5 35.38 8.20 6.71
N ASP A 6 36.54 7.61 6.53
CA ASP A 6 36.68 6.19 6.17
C ASP A 6 36.11 5.23 7.23
N ASN A 7 36.02 5.67 8.49
CA ASN A 7 35.66 4.82 9.63
C ASN A 7 34.32 5.16 10.25
N PHE A 8 33.78 6.35 10.08
CA PHE A 8 32.49 6.72 10.65
C PHE A 8 31.66 7.62 9.74
N PHE A 9 30.36 7.60 9.96
CA PHE A 9 29.47 8.67 9.57
C PHE A 9 28.52 9.07 10.70
N LEU A 10 28.13 10.32 10.68
CA LEU A 10 27.05 10.89 11.47
C LEU A 10 26.18 11.71 10.53
N ARG A 11 24.89 11.44 10.49
CA ARG A 11 23.95 12.14 9.62
C ARG A 11 22.74 12.59 10.41
N GLY A 12 22.25 13.80 10.10
CA GLY A 12 20.99 14.31 10.60
C GLY A 12 20.26 15.07 9.49
N TYR A 13 18.95 14.83 9.38
CA TYR A 13 18.10 15.51 8.42
C TYR A 13 16.66 15.64 8.92
N VAL A 14 15.94 16.56 8.30
CA VAL A 14 14.51 16.76 8.51
C VAL A 14 13.81 16.57 7.17
N VAL A 15 12.74 15.80 7.16
CA VAL A 15 11.80 15.76 6.04
C VAL A 15 10.57 16.55 6.47
N SER A 16 10.14 17.47 5.62
CA SER A 16 8.94 18.25 5.81
C SER A 16 8.04 18.02 4.61
N ASP A 17 6.91 17.44 4.87
CA ASP A 17 5.89 17.24 3.84
C ASP A 17 4.98 18.45 3.74
N LYS A 18 4.39 18.66 2.57
CA LYS A 18 3.34 19.63 2.32
C LYS A 18 2.44 19.10 1.21
N ALA A 19 1.20 18.82 1.56
CA ALA A 19 0.20 18.44 0.57
C ALA A 19 -0.13 19.58 -0.41
N GLY A 20 0.06 20.84 -0.01
CA GLY A 20 -0.21 22.01 -0.86
C GLY A 20 -1.68 22.09 -1.25
N ASP A 21 -1.94 22.15 -2.56
CA ASP A 21 -3.29 22.14 -3.15
C ASP A 21 -3.76 20.74 -3.56
N SER A 22 -3.15 19.67 -3.03
CA SER A 22 -3.51 18.30 -3.33
C SER A 22 -4.93 17.98 -2.90
N TYR A 23 -5.62 17.18 -3.70
CA TYR A 23 -6.96 16.70 -3.40
C TYR A 23 -7.09 15.22 -3.80
N ASP A 24 -7.95 14.51 -3.11
CA ASP A 24 -8.25 13.12 -3.40
C ASP A 24 -9.29 12.99 -4.52
N MET A 25 -9.04 12.10 -5.48
CA MET A 25 -9.88 11.93 -6.66
C MET A 25 -11.20 11.22 -6.32
N VAL A 26 -11.19 10.28 -5.35
CA VAL A 26 -12.38 9.52 -4.95
C VAL A 26 -13.35 10.43 -4.21
N PHE A 27 -12.87 11.16 -3.19
CA PHE A 27 -13.67 12.17 -2.49
C PHE A 27 -14.15 13.28 -3.42
N THR A 28 -13.33 13.67 -4.42
CA THR A 28 -13.76 14.66 -5.43
C THR A 28 -14.97 14.13 -6.21
N GLY A 29 -14.92 12.92 -6.70
CA GLY A 29 -16.02 12.30 -7.44
C GLY A 29 -17.29 12.15 -6.61
N ILE A 30 -17.16 11.65 -5.38
CA ILE A 30 -18.27 11.50 -4.43
C ILE A 30 -18.93 12.86 -4.15
N ASN A 31 -18.14 13.86 -3.77
CA ASN A 31 -18.67 15.15 -3.33
C ASN A 31 -19.14 16.06 -4.46
N ILE A 32 -18.67 15.90 -5.69
CA ILE A 32 -19.29 16.50 -6.87
C ILE A 32 -20.68 15.91 -7.10
N ASN A 33 -20.83 14.58 -6.98
CA ASN A 33 -22.15 13.94 -7.10
C ASN A 33 -23.09 14.38 -5.99
N ARG A 34 -22.64 14.42 -4.73
CA ARG A 34 -23.43 14.93 -3.59
C ARG A 34 -23.82 16.40 -3.73
N ALA A 35 -22.98 17.21 -4.37
CA ALA A 35 -23.30 18.62 -4.65
C ALA A 35 -24.41 18.80 -5.68
N TRP A 36 -24.69 17.78 -6.48
CA TRP A 36 -25.81 17.73 -7.42
C TRP A 36 -27.03 17.05 -6.82
N LYS A 37 -26.86 15.86 -6.18
CA LYS A 37 -27.94 15.09 -5.56
C LYS A 37 -27.39 14.35 -4.33
N ASP A 38 -28.05 14.49 -3.20
CA ASP A 38 -27.67 13.79 -1.98
C ASP A 38 -27.84 12.27 -2.10
N ASP A 39 -27.08 11.52 -1.29
CA ASP A 39 -27.03 10.07 -1.36
C ASP A 39 -28.41 9.42 -1.14
N ASN A 40 -29.20 9.91 -0.17
CA ASN A 40 -30.52 9.35 0.12
C ASN A 40 -31.49 9.49 -1.06
N THR A 41 -31.48 10.64 -1.71
CA THR A 41 -32.28 10.89 -2.91
C THR A 41 -31.82 10.00 -4.05
N TRP A 42 -30.50 9.91 -4.30
CA TRP A 42 -29.97 9.09 -5.40
C TRP A 42 -30.28 7.61 -5.21
N PHE A 43 -29.98 7.06 -4.01
CA PHE A 43 -30.27 5.65 -3.71
C PHE A 43 -31.77 5.35 -3.67
N GLY A 44 -32.59 6.28 -3.17
CA GLY A 44 -34.04 6.15 -3.15
C GLY A 44 -34.64 6.07 -4.57
N GLU A 45 -34.21 6.95 -5.47
CA GLU A 45 -34.63 6.93 -6.88
C GLU A 45 -34.14 5.66 -7.58
N TYR A 46 -32.91 5.23 -7.33
CA TYR A 46 -32.34 4.02 -7.90
C TYR A 46 -33.13 2.77 -7.47
N ALA A 47 -33.27 2.57 -6.14
CA ALA A 47 -33.96 1.41 -5.58
C ALA A 47 -35.45 1.37 -6.02
N GLY A 48 -36.14 2.51 -5.98
CA GLY A 48 -37.51 2.61 -6.40
C GLY A 48 -37.70 2.24 -7.87
N THR A 49 -36.85 2.77 -8.76
CA THR A 49 -36.91 2.46 -10.19
C THR A 49 -36.55 1.01 -10.49
N PHE A 50 -35.53 0.47 -9.79
CA PHE A 50 -35.13 -0.93 -9.93
C PHE A 50 -36.29 -1.88 -9.60
N VAL A 51 -36.95 -1.67 -8.45
CA VAL A 51 -38.09 -2.48 -8.03
C VAL A 51 -39.22 -2.36 -9.02
N GLN A 52 -39.56 -1.15 -9.49
CA GLN A 52 -40.64 -0.94 -10.48
C GLN A 52 -40.33 -1.65 -11.80
N ALA A 53 -39.11 -1.56 -12.32
CA ALA A 53 -38.71 -2.23 -13.56
C ALA A 53 -38.76 -3.76 -13.42
N THR A 54 -38.28 -4.30 -12.28
CA THR A 54 -38.34 -5.74 -11.99
C THR A 54 -39.80 -6.24 -11.92
N LEU A 55 -40.67 -5.51 -11.24
CA LEU A 55 -42.10 -5.83 -11.17
C LEU A 55 -42.79 -5.75 -12.54
N ALA A 56 -42.30 -4.89 -13.44
CA ALA A 56 -42.78 -4.79 -14.84
C ALA A 56 -42.21 -5.90 -15.76
N GLY A 57 -41.39 -6.83 -15.24
CA GLY A 57 -40.86 -7.97 -15.99
C GLY A 57 -39.54 -7.67 -16.73
N ALA A 58 -38.84 -6.60 -16.40
CA ALA A 58 -37.48 -6.33 -16.91
C ALA A 58 -36.48 -7.38 -16.38
N THR A 59 -35.48 -7.69 -17.21
CA THR A 59 -34.33 -8.46 -16.72
C THR A 59 -33.56 -7.64 -15.69
N GLU A 60 -32.72 -8.28 -14.87
CA GLU A 60 -31.89 -7.60 -13.85
C GLU A 60 -31.03 -6.50 -14.48
N GLU A 61 -30.38 -6.79 -15.60
CA GLU A 61 -29.59 -5.81 -16.36
C GLU A 61 -30.41 -4.60 -16.83
N GLN A 62 -31.61 -4.86 -17.35
CA GLN A 62 -32.53 -3.81 -17.79
C GLN A 62 -33.05 -2.98 -16.60
N ALA A 63 -33.34 -3.62 -15.47
CA ALA A 63 -33.76 -2.94 -14.26
C ALA A 63 -32.64 -2.04 -13.69
N HIS A 64 -31.39 -2.53 -13.66
CA HIS A 64 -30.25 -1.72 -13.30
C HIS A 64 -30.00 -0.54 -14.25
N ALA A 65 -30.10 -0.76 -15.56
CA ALA A 65 -29.95 0.31 -16.56
C ALA A 65 -31.02 1.41 -16.41
N ALA A 66 -32.28 1.03 -16.22
CA ALA A 66 -33.36 1.98 -15.99
C ALA A 66 -33.21 2.74 -14.68
N ALA A 67 -32.86 2.06 -13.59
CA ALA A 67 -32.62 2.64 -12.28
C ALA A 67 -31.49 3.67 -12.33
N ARG A 68 -30.39 3.33 -13.00
CA ARG A 68 -29.25 4.22 -13.18
C ARG A 68 -29.60 5.45 -14.02
N ALA A 69 -30.30 5.27 -15.12
CA ALA A 69 -30.73 6.37 -15.99
C ALA A 69 -31.62 7.38 -15.23
N GLN A 70 -32.53 6.90 -14.38
CA GLN A 70 -33.38 7.75 -13.52
C GLN A 70 -32.57 8.47 -12.46
N ALA A 71 -31.78 7.72 -11.69
CA ALA A 71 -31.01 8.27 -10.57
C ALA A 71 -29.94 9.28 -11.03
N GLU A 72 -29.35 9.10 -12.22
CA GLU A 72 -28.34 9.99 -12.82
C GLU A 72 -28.93 11.16 -13.63
N SER A 73 -30.25 11.27 -13.73
CA SER A 73 -30.90 12.36 -14.48
C SER A 73 -30.50 13.73 -13.96
N GLY A 74 -29.93 14.58 -14.83
CA GLY A 74 -29.45 15.93 -14.50
C GLY A 74 -28.06 15.98 -13.82
N ARG A 75 -27.31 14.88 -13.81
CA ARG A 75 -25.96 14.84 -13.23
C ARG A 75 -25.03 15.87 -13.86
N TYR A 76 -24.19 16.49 -13.04
CA TYR A 76 -23.14 17.37 -13.52
C TYR A 76 -22.09 16.58 -14.33
N LEU A 77 -21.92 16.94 -15.58
CA LEU A 77 -20.99 16.24 -16.48
C LEU A 77 -19.71 17.04 -16.69
N PRO A 78 -18.54 16.39 -16.78
CA PRO A 78 -17.28 17.05 -17.10
C PRO A 78 -17.41 17.95 -18.33
N GLY A 79 -16.91 19.18 -18.24
CA GLY A 79 -16.99 20.19 -19.29
C GLY A 79 -18.19 21.14 -19.17
N THR A 80 -19.15 20.88 -18.27
CA THR A 80 -20.24 21.83 -18.00
C THR A 80 -19.85 22.86 -16.93
N PRO A 81 -20.47 24.06 -16.94
CA PRO A 81 -20.22 25.09 -15.93
C PRO A 81 -20.54 24.63 -14.49
N GLU A 82 -21.61 23.85 -14.34
CA GLU A 82 -22.07 23.31 -13.05
C GLU A 82 -21.03 22.34 -12.47
N PHE A 83 -20.52 21.42 -13.31
CA PHE A 83 -19.43 20.51 -12.92
C PHE A 83 -18.19 21.30 -12.50
N GLN A 84 -17.76 22.28 -13.32
CA GLN A 84 -16.56 23.05 -13.02
C GLN A 84 -16.71 23.87 -11.74
N SER A 85 -17.89 24.42 -11.48
CA SER A 85 -18.20 25.15 -10.25
C SER A 85 -18.14 24.23 -9.02
N ALA A 86 -18.77 23.04 -9.09
CA ALA A 86 -18.72 22.04 -8.03
C ALA A 86 -17.29 21.55 -7.81
N PHE A 87 -16.56 21.20 -8.88
CA PHE A 87 -15.16 20.76 -8.82
C PHE A 87 -14.29 21.78 -8.09
N ASN A 88 -14.32 23.08 -8.52
CA ASN A 88 -13.51 24.13 -7.91
C ASN A 88 -13.81 24.38 -6.43
N ARG A 89 -15.03 24.09 -5.98
CA ARG A 89 -15.42 24.19 -4.57
C ARG A 89 -14.94 22.99 -3.78
N VAL A 90 -15.18 21.76 -4.31
CA VAL A 90 -14.87 20.49 -3.66
C VAL A 90 -13.37 20.33 -3.43
N ILE A 91 -12.52 20.61 -4.42
CA ILE A 91 -11.06 20.44 -4.30
C ILE A 91 -10.39 21.40 -3.32
N LYS A 92 -11.08 22.44 -2.87
CA LYS A 92 -10.56 23.44 -1.91
C LYS A 92 -11.14 23.28 -0.51
N ASN A 93 -12.08 22.37 -0.33
CA ASN A 93 -12.72 22.15 0.96
C ASN A 93 -12.02 20.99 1.66
N PRO A 94 -11.42 21.19 2.87
CA PRO A 94 -10.78 20.12 3.64
C PRO A 94 -11.76 19.27 4.45
N ASP A 95 -13.03 19.65 4.56
CA ASP A 95 -14.07 18.81 5.12
C ASP A 95 -14.42 17.71 4.13
N LEU A 96 -13.91 16.49 4.35
CA LEU A 96 -14.06 15.37 3.43
C LEU A 96 -15.49 14.85 3.29
N SER A 97 -16.41 15.27 4.16
CA SER A 97 -17.86 15.03 3.97
C SER A 97 -18.44 15.81 2.79
N GLN A 98 -17.81 16.92 2.41
CA GLN A 98 -18.26 17.86 1.37
C GLN A 98 -17.15 18.29 0.40
N GLY A 99 -15.91 17.94 0.70
CA GLY A 99 -14.71 18.33 -0.02
C GLY A 99 -13.76 17.18 -0.27
N SER A 100 -12.56 17.51 -0.76
CA SER A 100 -11.54 16.51 -1.07
C SER A 100 -10.11 16.99 -0.84
N GLN A 101 -9.91 18.19 -0.26
CA GLN A 101 -8.58 18.71 -0.01
C GLN A 101 -7.95 17.99 1.19
N PHE A 102 -6.89 17.23 0.95
CA PHE A 102 -6.03 16.77 2.03
C PHE A 102 -5.03 17.85 2.42
N ARG A 103 -4.86 18.03 3.71
CA ARG A 103 -3.82 18.89 4.28
C ARG A 103 -2.77 18.01 4.93
N ASP A 104 -1.52 18.33 4.72
CA ASP A 104 -0.41 17.71 5.41
C ASP A 104 0.75 18.69 5.53
N ALA A 105 1.25 18.85 6.74
CA ALA A 105 2.44 19.60 7.10
C ALA A 105 3.30 18.78 8.07
N SER A 106 3.19 17.45 8.00
CA SER A 106 3.93 16.52 8.83
C SER A 106 5.43 16.65 8.62
N LYS A 107 6.17 16.31 9.67
CA LYS A 107 7.64 16.29 9.65
C LYS A 107 8.14 15.03 10.29
N TYR A 108 9.32 14.59 9.88
CA TYR A 108 10.11 13.73 10.73
C TYR A 108 11.57 14.18 10.78
N TYR A 109 12.14 14.02 11.95
CA TYR A 109 13.53 14.31 12.26
C TYR A 109 14.27 12.98 12.36
N HIS A 110 15.41 12.88 11.69
CA HIS A 110 16.20 11.65 11.71
C HIS A 110 17.66 11.96 12.00
N ALA A 111 18.24 11.14 12.86
CA ALA A 111 19.69 11.12 13.11
C ALA A 111 20.16 9.67 13.09
N ASP A 112 21.29 9.41 12.44
CA ASP A 112 21.93 8.12 12.44
C ASP A 112 23.45 8.23 12.48
N ALA A 113 24.10 7.27 13.13
CA ALA A 113 25.54 7.20 13.26
C ALA A 113 26.02 5.75 13.09
N ASN A 114 27.22 5.61 12.53
CA ASN A 114 27.91 4.33 12.43
C ASN A 114 29.40 4.53 12.64
N TYR A 115 30.03 3.56 13.28
CA TYR A 115 31.48 3.46 13.40
C TYR A 115 31.95 2.08 12.97
N ASN A 116 32.95 2.06 12.07
CA ASN A 116 33.60 0.85 11.57
C ASN A 116 34.97 0.70 12.22
N PHE A 117 35.15 -0.41 12.95
CA PHE A 117 36.37 -0.75 13.68
C PHE A 117 37.40 -1.54 12.82
N GLY A 118 37.15 -1.72 11.53
CA GLY A 118 38.01 -2.52 10.64
C GLY A 118 39.47 -2.06 10.58
N HIS A 119 39.74 -0.81 10.88
CA HIS A 119 41.12 -0.27 10.99
C HIS A 119 41.83 -0.65 12.30
N LEU A 120 41.09 -1.15 13.30
CA LEU A 120 41.63 -1.55 14.61
C LEU A 120 41.78 -3.07 14.75
N TRP A 121 41.06 -3.85 13.96
CA TRP A 121 41.00 -5.31 14.09
C TRP A 121 41.18 -6.01 12.74
N ASP A 122 42.28 -6.74 12.62
CA ASP A 122 42.63 -7.48 11.39
C ASP A 122 41.83 -8.77 11.22
N TRP A 123 41.19 -9.28 12.30
CA TRP A 123 40.50 -10.58 12.26
C TRP A 123 39.13 -10.53 11.64
N ALA A 124 38.43 -9.40 11.75
CA ALA A 124 37.10 -9.16 11.14
C ALA A 124 36.80 -7.65 11.12
N GLU A 125 35.92 -7.26 10.21
CA GLU A 125 35.32 -5.93 10.17
C GLU A 125 34.13 -5.89 11.13
N VAL A 126 34.18 -5.04 12.14
CA VAL A 126 33.11 -4.84 13.12
C VAL A 126 32.54 -3.44 12.96
N GLN A 127 31.24 -3.35 12.92
CA GLN A 127 30.52 -2.07 12.85
C GLN A 127 29.53 -1.98 14.01
N ILE A 128 29.40 -0.78 14.59
CA ILE A 128 28.37 -0.45 15.57
C ILE A 128 27.70 0.83 15.09
N GLY A 129 26.39 0.87 15.15
CA GLY A 129 25.64 2.05 14.75
C GLY A 129 24.30 2.14 15.45
N GLY A 130 23.66 3.29 15.28
CA GLY A 130 22.35 3.54 15.83
C GLY A 130 21.60 4.63 15.06
N SER A 131 20.31 4.70 15.29
CA SER A 131 19.44 5.70 14.69
C SER A 131 18.40 6.17 15.70
N PHE A 132 17.99 7.42 15.54
CA PHE A 132 16.86 8.02 16.25
C PHE A 132 15.95 8.69 15.22
N ARG A 133 14.64 8.56 15.40
CA ARG A 133 13.64 9.22 14.59
C ARG A 133 12.51 9.75 15.47
N GLN A 134 12.08 10.97 15.18
CA GLN A 134 10.91 11.58 15.77
C GLN A 134 9.95 11.99 14.64
N TYR A 135 8.71 11.59 14.76
CA TYR A 135 7.62 11.99 13.89
C TYR A 135 6.86 13.15 14.54
N SER A 136 6.34 14.04 13.72
CA SER A 136 5.43 15.12 14.10
C SER A 136 4.34 15.19 13.03
N LEU A 137 3.22 14.49 13.27
CA LEU A 137 2.12 14.38 12.32
C LEU A 137 1.26 15.63 12.42
N ASN A 138 0.95 16.25 11.28
CA ASN A 138 0.13 17.46 11.23
C ASN A 138 -0.69 17.50 9.94
N SER A 139 -1.84 16.83 9.96
CA SER A 139 -2.83 16.82 8.88
C SER A 139 -3.98 17.79 9.10
N PHE A 140 -3.99 18.52 10.22
CA PHE A 140 -5.09 19.42 10.62
C PHE A 140 -6.44 18.69 10.69
N GLY A 141 -6.43 17.42 11.11
CA GLY A 141 -7.62 16.58 11.23
C GLY A 141 -8.15 16.01 9.92
N THR A 142 -7.45 16.20 8.77
CA THR A 142 -7.93 15.66 7.48
C THR A 142 -7.57 14.20 7.26
N ILE A 143 -6.56 13.67 7.96
CA ILE A 143 -6.09 12.29 7.86
C ILE A 143 -6.01 11.67 9.25
N TYR A 144 -5.26 12.32 10.14
CA TYR A 144 -5.02 11.87 11.50
C TYR A 144 -5.98 12.56 12.48
N THR A 145 -6.06 12.04 13.70
CA THR A 145 -6.84 12.65 14.80
C THR A 145 -6.11 13.84 15.44
N ASP A 146 -5.51 14.69 14.62
CA ASP A 146 -4.63 15.80 15.00
C ASP A 146 -5.27 17.20 14.82
N ALA A 147 -6.61 17.27 14.89
CA ALA A 147 -7.35 18.53 14.76
C ALA A 147 -6.95 19.55 15.85
N ASP A 148 -6.62 19.09 17.05
CA ASP A 148 -6.24 19.92 18.20
C ASP A 148 -4.73 20.21 18.26
N GLY A 149 -3.94 19.69 17.33
CA GLY A 149 -2.51 19.91 17.24
C GLY A 149 -1.72 18.67 16.80
N PRO A 150 -0.44 18.85 16.47
CA PRO A 150 0.41 17.77 15.97
C PRO A 150 0.52 16.60 16.96
N ILE A 151 0.65 15.38 16.42
CA ILE A 151 0.92 14.15 17.17
C ILE A 151 2.41 13.84 17.05
N ASP A 152 3.12 13.83 18.16
CA ASP A 152 4.55 13.54 18.22
C ASP A 152 4.79 12.16 18.81
N TYR A 153 5.71 11.39 18.24
CA TYR A 153 6.22 10.13 18.80
C TYR A 153 7.60 9.80 18.25
N SER A 154 8.31 8.90 18.91
CA SER A 154 9.71 8.61 18.60
C SER A 154 10.02 7.11 18.51
N GLU A 155 11.10 6.80 17.80
CA GLU A 155 11.71 5.47 17.74
C GLU A 155 13.23 5.56 17.69
N TYR A 156 13.90 4.54 18.21
CA TYR A 156 15.35 4.42 18.13
C TYR A 156 15.79 2.98 17.88
N GLY A 157 16.96 2.83 17.32
CA GLY A 157 17.58 1.53 17.08
C GLY A 157 19.08 1.55 17.27
N LEU A 158 19.60 0.42 17.71
CA LEU A 158 21.04 0.16 17.85
C LEU A 158 21.38 -1.15 17.14
N TYR A 159 22.53 -1.21 16.48
CA TYR A 159 22.95 -2.43 15.82
C TYR A 159 24.46 -2.66 15.91
N THR A 160 24.83 -3.93 15.79
CA THR A 160 26.22 -4.34 15.55
C THR A 160 26.25 -5.34 14.40
N GLN A 161 27.32 -5.29 13.63
CA GLN A 161 27.60 -6.20 12.54
C GLN A 161 29.05 -6.65 12.58
N VAL A 162 29.28 -7.94 12.39
CA VAL A 162 30.60 -8.53 12.23
C VAL A 162 30.66 -9.19 10.85
N GLN A 163 31.70 -8.84 10.08
CA GLN A 163 31.93 -9.39 8.76
C GLN A 163 33.35 -9.94 8.65
N LYS A 164 33.49 -11.14 8.13
CA LYS A 164 34.79 -11.75 7.86
C LYS A 164 34.83 -12.29 6.44
N LYS A 165 35.89 -11.91 5.71
CA LYS A 165 36.23 -12.51 4.44
C LYS A 165 37.38 -13.50 4.66
N ILE A 166 37.21 -14.73 4.20
CA ILE A 166 38.19 -15.81 4.26
C ILE A 166 38.62 -16.08 2.83
N GLU A 167 39.86 -15.72 2.51
CA GLU A 167 40.45 -16.03 1.21
C GLU A 167 40.91 -17.49 1.18
N MET A 168 40.68 -18.16 0.08
CA MET A 168 41.04 -19.55 -0.17
C MET A 168 41.90 -19.66 -1.44
N ALA A 169 42.46 -20.82 -1.67
CA ALA A 169 43.21 -21.09 -2.91
C ALA A 169 42.30 -20.91 -4.16
N ASP A 170 42.93 -20.71 -5.32
CA ASP A 170 42.25 -20.62 -6.63
C ASP A 170 41.21 -19.47 -6.74
N GLU A 171 41.52 -18.30 -6.21
CA GLU A 171 40.65 -17.11 -6.24
C GLU A 171 39.28 -17.32 -5.56
N LYS A 172 39.11 -18.35 -4.75
CA LYS A 172 37.90 -18.61 -3.97
C LYS A 172 37.89 -17.75 -2.71
N SER A 173 36.71 -17.35 -2.28
CA SER A 173 36.56 -16.68 -0.99
C SER A 173 35.21 -16.96 -0.37
N LEU A 174 35.18 -16.99 0.96
CA LEU A 174 33.95 -17.08 1.76
C LEU A 174 33.79 -15.79 2.58
N LYS A 175 32.71 -15.08 2.35
CA LYS A 175 32.33 -13.89 3.12
C LYS A 175 31.19 -14.26 4.07
N LEU A 176 31.45 -14.16 5.36
CA LEU A 176 30.46 -14.38 6.42
C LEU A 176 30.08 -13.02 7.04
N THR A 177 28.80 -12.81 7.23
CA THR A 177 28.29 -11.62 7.91
C THR A 177 27.26 -12.04 8.94
N ALA A 178 27.41 -11.59 10.18
CA ALA A 178 26.45 -11.71 11.25
C ALA A 178 26.11 -10.31 11.80
N SER A 179 24.85 -10.04 12.02
CA SER A 179 24.40 -8.78 12.62
C SER A 179 23.22 -9.01 13.54
N VAL A 180 23.07 -8.12 14.51
CA VAL A 180 21.90 -8.01 15.36
C VAL A 180 21.56 -6.53 15.50
N ARG A 181 20.27 -6.24 15.41
CA ARG A 181 19.71 -4.92 15.61
C ARG A 181 18.64 -5.00 16.69
N TYR A 182 18.63 -4.01 17.59
CA TYR A 182 17.55 -3.77 18.53
C TYR A 182 16.85 -2.48 18.14
N ASP A 183 15.53 -2.51 18.05
CA ASP A 183 14.69 -1.35 17.75
C ASP A 183 13.62 -1.20 18.84
N LYS A 184 13.31 0.02 19.20
CA LYS A 184 12.26 0.39 20.14
C LYS A 184 11.45 1.56 19.58
N ASN A 185 10.16 1.36 19.43
CA ASN A 185 9.17 2.40 19.17
C ASN A 185 8.50 2.78 20.51
N GLU A 186 7.98 4.00 20.62
CA GLU A 186 7.34 4.52 21.83
C GLU A 186 6.15 3.65 22.30
N PHE A 187 5.37 3.13 21.35
CA PHE A 187 4.13 2.39 21.63
C PHE A 187 4.31 0.88 21.79
N PHE A 188 5.43 0.32 21.33
CA PHE A 188 5.62 -1.13 21.28
C PHE A 188 6.86 -1.57 22.06
N ASP A 189 6.88 -2.82 22.48
CA ASP A 189 8.07 -3.43 23.06
C ASP A 189 9.23 -3.48 22.06
N GLY A 190 10.45 -3.51 22.59
CA GLY A 190 11.65 -3.55 21.77
C GLY A 190 11.81 -4.90 21.08
N PHE A 191 12.30 -4.86 19.84
CA PHE A 191 12.49 -6.03 19.00
C PHE A 191 13.95 -6.25 18.60
N PHE A 192 14.38 -7.53 18.59
CA PHE A 192 15.70 -7.93 18.11
C PHE A 192 15.61 -8.56 16.73
N SER A 193 16.39 -8.06 15.78
CA SER A 193 16.47 -8.56 14.40
C SER A 193 17.88 -9.15 14.13
N PRO A 194 18.10 -10.45 14.41
CA PRO A 194 19.32 -11.14 14.01
C PRO A 194 19.31 -11.44 12.51
N ARG A 195 20.51 -11.37 11.90
CA ARG A 195 20.76 -11.77 10.52
C ARG A 195 22.08 -12.50 10.41
N PHE A 196 22.10 -13.56 9.61
CA PHE A 196 23.30 -14.26 9.18
C PHE A 196 23.30 -14.40 7.67
N SER A 197 24.44 -14.15 7.03
CA SER A 197 24.59 -14.38 5.59
C SER A 197 25.98 -14.92 5.24
N ALA A 198 26.01 -15.77 4.22
CA ALA A 198 27.23 -16.34 3.64
C ALA A 198 27.25 -16.10 2.15
N GLY A 199 28.36 -15.57 1.65
CA GLY A 199 28.63 -15.40 0.22
C GLY A 199 29.87 -16.19 -0.16
N TYR A 200 29.75 -17.15 -1.08
CA TYR A 200 30.85 -17.97 -1.57
C TYR A 200 31.17 -17.61 -3.03
N SER A 201 32.34 -17.05 -3.22
CA SER A 201 32.90 -16.79 -4.56
C SER A 201 33.72 -18.00 -5.01
N LEU A 202 33.26 -18.70 -6.05
CA LEU A 202 33.99 -19.81 -6.65
C LEU A 202 35.19 -19.31 -7.44
N ASN A 203 35.10 -18.12 -8.02
CA ASN A 203 36.10 -17.36 -8.75
C ASN A 203 35.56 -15.92 -8.92
N ARG A 204 36.21 -15.11 -9.77
CA ARG A 204 35.78 -13.71 -10.02
C ARG A 204 34.42 -13.59 -10.71
N ASP A 205 34.00 -14.61 -11.43
CA ASP A 205 32.80 -14.58 -12.28
C ASP A 205 31.58 -15.28 -11.63
N HIS A 206 31.76 -16.05 -10.54
CA HIS A 206 30.71 -16.87 -9.95
C HIS A 206 30.60 -16.68 -8.44
N ASN A 207 29.43 -16.26 -7.98
CA ASN A 207 29.11 -16.05 -6.57
C ASN A 207 27.79 -16.72 -6.20
N ILE A 208 27.77 -17.45 -5.09
CA ILE A 208 26.58 -18.02 -4.45
C ILE A 208 26.39 -17.29 -3.13
N ARG A 209 25.16 -16.96 -2.78
CA ARG A 209 24.80 -16.32 -1.51
C ARG A 209 23.63 -17.04 -0.84
N ALA A 210 23.65 -17.06 0.48
CA ALA A 210 22.53 -17.51 1.30
C ALA A 210 22.41 -16.59 2.51
N SER A 211 21.18 -16.34 2.96
CA SER A 211 20.93 -15.60 4.20
C SER A 211 19.70 -16.12 4.92
N ILE A 212 19.74 -16.00 6.25
CA ILE A 212 18.60 -16.13 7.13
C ILE A 212 18.54 -14.88 8.01
N GLN A 213 17.34 -14.34 8.17
CA GLN A 213 17.13 -13.14 8.96
C GLN A 213 15.74 -13.12 9.57
N THR A 214 15.62 -12.45 10.71
CA THR A 214 14.33 -11.98 11.19
C THR A 214 14.24 -10.48 10.98
N GLY A 215 13.02 -10.00 10.83
CA GLY A 215 12.70 -8.58 10.72
C GLY A 215 11.35 -8.32 11.36
N PHE A 216 11.03 -7.04 11.49
CA PHE A 216 9.72 -6.61 11.95
C PHE A 216 9.30 -5.36 11.18
N ARG A 217 8.00 -5.11 11.17
CA ARG A 217 7.41 -3.88 10.65
C ARG A 217 6.52 -3.28 11.72
N ASN A 218 6.87 -2.09 12.19
CA ASN A 218 5.95 -1.32 13.01
C ASN A 218 4.71 -0.97 12.19
N PRO A 219 3.52 -0.91 12.82
CA PRO A 219 2.37 -0.28 12.22
C PRO A 219 2.72 1.11 11.68
N THR A 220 2.13 1.47 10.56
CA THR A 220 2.35 2.78 9.95
C THR A 220 1.71 3.90 10.77
N THR A 221 2.03 5.15 10.45
CA THR A 221 1.36 6.31 11.07
C THR A 221 -0.16 6.27 10.84
N GLN A 222 -0.62 5.71 9.72
CA GLN A 222 -2.05 5.53 9.45
C GLN A 222 -2.65 4.44 10.33
N ASP A 223 -2.00 3.28 10.44
CA ASP A 223 -2.47 2.18 11.30
C ASP A 223 -2.61 2.62 12.77
N LEU A 224 -1.84 3.63 13.19
CA LEU A 224 -1.82 4.15 14.55
C LEU A 224 -2.77 5.33 14.77
N PHE A 225 -2.83 6.29 13.85
CA PHE A 225 -3.40 7.61 14.13
C PHE A 225 -4.48 8.09 13.16
N ILE A 226 -4.87 7.30 12.18
CA ILE A 226 -5.91 7.68 11.25
C ILE A 226 -7.26 7.88 11.97
N GLY A 227 -8.01 8.89 11.52
CA GLY A 227 -9.38 9.13 11.95
C GLY A 227 -10.19 9.67 10.76
N LEU A 228 -10.37 8.83 9.72
CA LEU A 228 -10.86 9.24 8.41
C LEU A 228 -12.18 8.54 8.06
N ASP A 229 -13.21 9.31 7.76
CA ASP A 229 -14.44 8.78 7.16
C ASP A 229 -14.21 8.58 5.63
N ALA A 230 -14.09 7.32 5.22
CA ALA A 230 -13.91 6.93 3.82
C ALA A 230 -15.24 6.68 3.08
N GLY A 231 -16.36 7.02 3.69
CA GLY A 231 -17.73 6.86 3.14
C GLY A 231 -18.31 5.46 3.32
N ARG A 232 -17.54 4.39 3.07
CA ARG A 232 -17.99 3.00 3.31
C ARG A 232 -17.73 2.56 4.75
N ALA A 233 -16.67 3.04 5.35
CA ALA A 233 -16.31 2.80 6.73
C ALA A 233 -15.50 3.99 7.24
N VAL A 234 -15.50 4.17 8.54
CA VAL A 234 -14.57 5.07 9.22
C VAL A 234 -13.30 4.29 9.55
N LEU A 235 -12.16 4.79 9.11
CA LEU A 235 -10.85 4.23 9.43
C LEU A 235 -10.41 4.78 10.78
N VAL A 236 -10.14 3.89 11.74
CA VAL A 236 -9.71 4.26 13.10
C VAL A 236 -8.41 3.56 13.43
N GLY A 237 -7.34 4.35 13.61
CA GLY A 237 -6.02 3.84 14.00
C GLY A 237 -5.99 3.34 15.44
N ALA A 238 -5.11 2.38 15.70
CA ALA A 238 -5.06 1.58 16.92
C ALA A 238 -4.14 2.11 18.02
N ALA A 239 -3.54 3.31 17.90
CA ALA A 239 -2.78 3.88 19.01
C ALA A 239 -3.71 4.12 20.22
N PRO A 240 -3.28 3.78 21.45
CA PRO A 240 -4.17 3.81 22.62
C PRO A 240 -4.87 5.14 22.84
N ASP A 241 -4.19 6.25 22.62
CA ASP A 241 -4.72 7.60 22.74
C ASP A 241 -5.53 8.04 21.50
N ASN A 242 -5.30 7.42 20.32
CA ASN A 242 -6.08 7.68 19.11
C ASN A 242 -7.53 7.24 19.27
N LEU A 243 -7.76 6.15 20.01
CA LEU A 243 -9.10 5.63 20.26
C LEU A 243 -9.99 6.62 21.02
N ASP A 244 -9.39 7.46 21.87
CA ASP A 244 -10.10 8.49 22.62
C ASP A 244 -10.17 9.82 21.85
N ARG A 245 -9.17 10.14 21.02
CA ARG A 245 -9.16 11.37 20.21
C ARG A 245 -10.17 11.35 19.07
N TYR A 246 -10.43 10.17 18.48
CA TYR A 246 -11.50 10.05 17.50
C TYR A 246 -12.84 10.13 18.21
N GLN A 247 -13.63 11.18 17.98
CA GLN A 247 -14.95 11.39 18.55
C GLN A 247 -15.92 11.86 17.47
N ARG A 248 -17.12 11.27 17.44
CA ARG A 248 -18.20 11.64 16.53
C ARG A 248 -19.55 11.51 17.23
N THR A 249 -20.46 12.44 16.91
CA THR A 249 -21.86 12.39 17.33
C THR A 249 -22.70 11.85 16.20
N PHE A 250 -23.52 10.85 16.48
CA PHE A 250 -24.42 10.21 15.54
C PHE A 250 -25.88 10.42 15.94
N GLU A 251 -26.75 10.69 14.98
CA GLU A 251 -28.20 10.76 15.17
C GLU A 251 -28.76 9.35 15.38
N VAL A 252 -29.65 9.21 16.36
CA VAL A 252 -30.35 7.96 16.65
C VAL A 252 -31.69 7.95 15.94
N SER A 253 -31.99 6.83 15.27
CA SER A 253 -33.24 6.66 14.55
C SER A 253 -34.48 6.79 15.42
N GLY A 254 -35.64 7.04 14.81
CA GLY A 254 -36.91 7.02 15.52
C GLY A 254 -37.21 5.70 16.24
N GLY A 255 -36.72 4.57 15.68
CA GLY A 255 -36.81 3.24 16.32
C GLY A 255 -36.00 3.16 17.60
N GLY A 256 -34.75 3.68 17.59
CA GLY A 256 -33.93 3.76 18.81
C GLY A 256 -34.50 4.68 19.85
N GLN A 257 -35.04 5.83 19.45
CA GLN A 257 -35.69 6.76 20.39
C GLN A 257 -36.94 6.15 21.05
N LEU A 258 -37.71 5.34 20.34
CA LEU A 258 -38.84 4.59 20.91
C LEU A 258 -38.40 3.54 21.95
N LEU A 259 -37.13 3.07 21.87
CA LEU A 259 -36.52 2.22 22.89
C LEU A 259 -35.91 3.00 24.06
N GLY A 260 -36.17 4.32 24.12
CA GLY A 260 -35.71 5.19 25.20
C GLY A 260 -34.29 5.73 25.00
N GLN A 261 -33.72 5.60 23.81
CA GLN A 261 -32.41 6.17 23.50
C GLN A 261 -32.48 7.68 23.25
N PRO A 262 -31.43 8.45 23.55
CA PRO A 262 -31.38 9.88 23.23
C PRO A 262 -31.40 10.09 21.70
N SER A 263 -31.72 11.32 21.26
CA SER A 263 -31.77 11.67 19.84
C SER A 263 -30.40 11.62 19.16
N SER A 264 -29.31 11.71 19.92
CA SER A 264 -27.93 11.58 19.44
C SER A 264 -27.04 10.91 20.47
N ILE A 265 -26.00 10.23 20.00
CA ILE A 265 -25.02 9.55 20.84
C ILE A 265 -23.62 9.92 20.36
N GLU A 266 -22.72 10.18 21.28
CA GLU A 266 -21.31 10.35 21.01
C GLU A 266 -20.60 8.98 21.09
N GLN A 267 -19.82 8.63 20.05
CA GLN A 267 -18.93 7.47 20.03
C GLN A 267 -17.48 7.92 19.86
N THR A 268 -16.58 7.21 20.52
CA THR A 268 -15.13 7.29 20.30
C THR A 268 -14.66 6.11 19.45
N GLY A 269 -13.40 6.14 19.02
CA GLY A 269 -12.78 5.03 18.29
C GLY A 269 -12.76 3.72 19.07
N ARG A 270 -12.89 3.76 20.41
CA ARG A 270 -13.00 2.55 21.25
C ARG A 270 -14.18 1.67 20.86
N ALA A 271 -15.26 2.24 20.34
CA ALA A 271 -16.42 1.46 19.92
C ALA A 271 -16.04 0.38 18.87
N ALA A 272 -15.08 0.67 17.98
CA ALA A 272 -14.60 -0.28 16.99
C ALA A 272 -13.84 -1.46 17.61
N TYR A 273 -13.12 -1.24 18.72
CA TYR A 273 -12.23 -2.24 19.34
C TYR A 273 -12.84 -2.94 20.55
N GLU A 274 -13.80 -2.31 21.23
CA GLU A 274 -14.31 -2.78 22.53
C GLU A 274 -15.80 -3.14 22.49
N ASN A 275 -16.54 -2.70 21.46
CA ASN A 275 -17.99 -2.90 21.37
C ASN A 275 -18.47 -3.04 19.93
N SER A 276 -17.99 -4.05 19.21
CA SER A 276 -18.31 -4.24 17.79
C SER A 276 -18.64 -5.68 17.42
N TYR A 277 -19.46 -5.82 16.38
CA TYR A 277 -19.72 -7.07 15.67
C TYR A 277 -18.84 -7.14 14.40
N SER A 278 -18.53 -8.35 13.93
CA SER A 278 -17.98 -8.56 12.60
C SER A 278 -18.93 -8.00 11.53
N ALA A 279 -18.40 -7.24 10.57
CA ALA A 279 -19.24 -6.66 9.50
C ALA A 279 -19.94 -7.74 8.66
N GLU A 280 -19.27 -8.89 8.47
CA GLU A 280 -19.83 -10.04 7.76
C GLU A 280 -21.02 -10.63 8.53
N SER A 281 -20.91 -10.78 9.86
CA SER A 281 -22.00 -11.29 10.69
C SER A 281 -23.24 -10.38 10.65
N VAL A 282 -23.03 -9.07 10.57
CA VAL A 282 -24.12 -8.09 10.38
C VAL A 282 -24.76 -8.23 8.99
N LEU A 283 -23.97 -8.50 7.97
CA LEU A 283 -24.49 -8.78 6.64
C LEU A 283 -25.33 -10.07 6.64
N ARG A 284 -24.83 -11.17 7.23
CA ARG A 284 -25.60 -12.42 7.40
C ARG A 284 -26.93 -12.18 8.14
N LEU A 285 -26.93 -11.41 9.22
CA LEU A 285 -28.16 -11.00 9.89
C LEU A 285 -29.14 -10.32 8.94
N SER A 286 -28.66 -9.42 8.06
CA SER A 286 -29.51 -8.70 7.11
C SER A 286 -30.16 -9.64 6.07
N GLU A 287 -29.51 -10.75 5.75
CA GLU A 287 -29.99 -11.76 4.79
C GLU A 287 -30.94 -12.77 5.46
N THR A 288 -30.61 -13.24 6.64
CA THR A 288 -31.33 -14.31 7.35
C THR A 288 -32.42 -13.82 8.29
N GLY A 289 -32.26 -12.60 8.82
CA GLY A 289 -33.07 -12.06 9.90
C GLY A 289 -32.85 -12.75 11.27
N ASN A 290 -31.79 -13.57 11.40
CA ASN A 290 -31.51 -14.37 12.59
C ASN A 290 -30.43 -13.69 13.46
N PRO A 291 -30.78 -13.16 14.66
CA PRO A 291 -29.79 -12.54 15.55
C PRO A 291 -28.66 -13.47 16.03
N ALA A 292 -28.84 -14.79 15.94
CA ALA A 292 -27.81 -15.76 16.30
C ALA A 292 -26.62 -15.78 15.31
N ASP A 293 -26.76 -15.14 14.15
CA ASP A 293 -25.69 -15.01 13.16
C ASP A 293 -24.68 -13.92 13.50
N LEU A 294 -25.01 -13.05 14.48
CA LEU A 294 -24.12 -11.99 14.94
C LEU A 294 -22.92 -12.57 15.72
N GLU A 295 -21.74 -12.17 15.32
CA GLU A 295 -20.48 -12.54 15.96
C GLU A 295 -19.78 -11.31 16.52
N VAL A 296 -19.37 -11.37 17.80
CA VAL A 296 -18.59 -10.33 18.45
C VAL A 296 -17.20 -10.30 17.81
N ALA A 297 -16.77 -9.14 17.35
CA ALA A 297 -15.44 -8.95 16.78
C ALA A 297 -14.43 -8.48 17.83
N ASN A 298 -14.58 -7.25 18.34
CA ASN A 298 -13.69 -6.62 19.32
C ASN A 298 -12.21 -6.87 19.00
N PRO A 299 -11.71 -6.43 17.82
CA PRO A 299 -10.35 -6.72 17.40
C PRO A 299 -9.31 -6.16 18.36
N ASP A 300 -8.23 -6.89 18.58
CA ASP A 300 -7.11 -6.42 19.37
C ASP A 300 -6.42 -5.22 18.73
N VAL A 301 -5.83 -4.34 19.55
CA VAL A 301 -5.03 -3.22 19.05
C VAL A 301 -3.76 -3.73 18.36
N VAL A 302 -3.38 -3.08 17.28
CA VAL A 302 -2.30 -3.49 16.40
C VAL A 302 -0.95 -3.62 17.11
N GLN A 303 -0.19 -4.66 16.76
CA GLN A 303 1.18 -4.93 17.21
C GLN A 303 2.14 -5.00 16.00
N PRO A 304 3.45 -4.86 16.20
CA PRO A 304 4.42 -5.02 15.11
C PRO A 304 4.36 -6.40 14.46
N GLU A 305 4.28 -6.41 13.14
CA GLU A 305 4.38 -7.61 12.31
C GLU A 305 5.83 -8.11 12.31
N GLN A 306 6.00 -9.42 12.33
CA GLN A 306 7.31 -10.06 12.31
C GLN A 306 7.45 -10.96 11.07
N VAL A 307 8.67 -11.08 10.58
CA VAL A 307 9.00 -11.98 9.47
C VAL A 307 10.29 -12.74 9.75
N THR A 308 10.28 -14.02 9.43
CA THR A 308 11.50 -14.82 9.26
C THR A 308 11.70 -15.09 7.79
N SER A 309 12.85 -14.71 7.25
CA SER A 309 13.17 -14.78 5.83
C SER A 309 14.40 -15.64 5.58
N VAL A 310 14.30 -16.53 4.61
CA VAL A 310 15.42 -17.30 4.06
C VAL A 310 15.56 -16.94 2.59
N GLU A 311 16.79 -16.62 2.16
CA GLU A 311 17.09 -16.28 0.78
C GLU A 311 18.32 -17.05 0.29
N VAL A 312 18.27 -17.50 -0.95
CA VAL A 312 19.42 -18.04 -1.70
C VAL A 312 19.56 -17.31 -3.02
N GLY A 313 20.78 -17.14 -3.49
CA GLY A 313 21.02 -16.48 -4.76
C GLY A 313 22.32 -16.93 -5.43
N TYR A 314 22.34 -16.79 -6.74
CA TYR A 314 23.51 -17.02 -7.57
C TYR A 314 23.68 -15.89 -8.56
N ARG A 315 24.90 -15.39 -8.69
CA ARG A 315 25.26 -14.45 -9.74
C ARG A 315 26.50 -14.97 -10.43
N GLY A 316 26.43 -15.09 -11.76
CA GLY A 316 27.54 -15.61 -12.52
C GLY A 316 27.64 -15.03 -13.93
N LYS A 317 28.85 -15.11 -14.50
CA LYS A 317 29.14 -14.74 -15.88
C LYS A 317 29.74 -15.91 -16.61
N VAL A 318 29.01 -16.37 -17.62
CA VAL A 318 29.46 -17.44 -18.51
C VAL A 318 29.71 -16.85 -19.90
N LYS A 319 30.98 -16.61 -20.25
CA LYS A 319 31.37 -15.90 -21.48
C LYS A 319 30.73 -14.49 -21.53
N LYS A 320 29.74 -14.29 -22.42
CA LYS A 320 29.02 -13.02 -22.60
C LYS A 320 27.68 -12.97 -21.85
N LEU A 321 27.25 -14.10 -21.26
CA LEU A 321 25.99 -14.20 -20.54
C LEU A 321 26.22 -13.93 -19.05
N VAL A 322 25.51 -12.95 -18.50
CA VAL A 322 25.38 -12.72 -17.05
C VAL A 322 24.07 -13.31 -16.60
N ILE A 323 24.11 -14.09 -15.53
CA ILE A 323 22.98 -14.75 -14.90
C ILE A 323 22.86 -14.18 -13.48
N ASP A 324 21.67 -13.77 -13.07
CA ASP A 324 21.35 -13.41 -11.70
C ASP A 324 20.08 -14.18 -11.30
N PHE A 325 20.19 -15.02 -10.29
CA PHE A 325 19.09 -15.81 -9.76
C PHE A 325 18.96 -15.55 -8.27
N SER A 326 17.72 -15.40 -7.79
CA SER A 326 17.40 -15.42 -6.36
C SER A 326 16.09 -16.13 -6.11
N ALA A 327 15.99 -16.76 -4.93
CA ALA A 327 14.75 -17.33 -4.43
C ALA A 327 14.65 -17.05 -2.92
N TYR A 328 13.44 -16.83 -2.44
CA TYR A 328 13.17 -16.52 -1.05
C TYR A 328 11.95 -17.25 -0.52
N TYR A 329 11.92 -17.43 0.79
CA TYR A 329 10.76 -17.86 1.56
C TYR A 329 10.65 -17.01 2.82
N ASN A 330 9.48 -16.45 3.05
CA ASN A 330 9.14 -15.64 4.21
C ASN A 330 7.98 -16.28 4.97
N SER A 331 8.10 -16.34 6.29
CA SER A 331 7.02 -16.72 7.20
C SER A 331 6.71 -15.51 8.09
N TYR A 332 5.43 -15.13 8.13
CA TYR A 332 4.97 -13.98 8.89
C TYR A 332 4.26 -14.41 10.16
N SER A 333 4.37 -13.59 11.20
CA SER A 333 3.58 -13.68 12.42
C SER A 333 3.09 -12.28 12.79
N ASN A 334 1.93 -12.19 13.43
CA ASN A 334 1.24 -10.93 13.72
C ASN A 334 1.06 -10.10 12.44
N PHE A 335 0.60 -10.70 11.35
CA PHE A 335 0.45 -10.01 10.09
C PHE A 335 -0.53 -8.84 10.23
N LEU A 336 -0.13 -7.65 9.80
CA LEU A 336 -0.95 -6.45 9.87
C LEU A 336 -2.08 -6.52 8.84
N ALA A 337 -3.32 -6.46 9.30
CA ALA A 337 -4.49 -6.48 8.44
C ALA A 337 -5.59 -5.58 9.02
N PRO A 338 -6.32 -4.84 8.18
CA PRO A 338 -7.52 -4.16 8.61
C PRO A 338 -8.68 -5.16 8.74
N GLU A 339 -9.54 -4.93 9.73
CA GLU A 339 -10.79 -5.66 9.93
C GLU A 339 -11.98 -4.70 9.87
N ASN A 340 -13.04 -5.08 9.14
CA ASN A 340 -14.26 -4.30 9.09
C ASN A 340 -15.20 -4.76 10.21
N VAL A 341 -15.59 -3.81 11.05
CA VAL A 341 -16.46 -4.06 12.21
C VAL A 341 -17.63 -3.09 12.24
N VAL A 342 -18.69 -3.46 12.91
CA VAL A 342 -19.90 -2.65 13.06
C VAL A 342 -20.16 -2.40 14.53
N ALA A 343 -20.05 -1.15 14.96
CA ALA A 343 -20.30 -0.74 16.35
C ALA A 343 -21.72 -0.17 16.50
N PRO A 344 -22.59 -0.78 17.30
CA PRO A 344 -23.90 -0.26 17.59
C PRO A 344 -23.80 1.07 18.37
N TYR A 345 -24.74 2.00 18.13
CA TYR A 345 -24.77 3.26 18.87
C TYR A 345 -25.18 3.08 20.34
N TYR A 346 -25.92 2.03 20.65
CA TYR A 346 -26.37 1.69 21.98
C TYR A 346 -26.42 0.17 22.21
N GLY A 347 -26.35 -0.24 23.47
CA GLY A 347 -26.24 -1.63 23.90
C GLY A 347 -24.81 -2.15 23.86
N THR A 348 -24.60 -3.27 24.55
CA THR A 348 -23.30 -3.96 24.59
C THR A 348 -23.35 -5.17 23.67
N VAL A 349 -22.37 -5.35 22.80
CA VAL A 349 -22.31 -6.50 21.91
C VAL A 349 -22.23 -7.81 22.72
N GLY A 350 -22.95 -8.84 22.27
CA GLY A 350 -23.04 -10.10 22.99
C GLY A 350 -24.08 -10.16 24.12
N ASP A 351 -24.72 -9.06 24.51
CA ASP A 351 -25.79 -9.04 25.52
C ASP A 351 -27.16 -9.49 24.98
N GLY A 352 -27.28 -9.63 23.68
CA GLY A 352 -28.42 -10.25 22.98
C GLY A 352 -29.69 -9.43 22.85
N SER A 353 -29.74 -8.15 23.30
CA SER A 353 -30.97 -7.37 23.26
C SER A 353 -30.84 -6.01 22.60
N LEU A 354 -30.22 -5.05 23.27
CA LEU A 354 -30.25 -3.65 22.86
C LEU A 354 -29.29 -3.38 21.69
N SER A 355 -28.12 -4.03 21.67
CA SER A 355 -27.17 -3.95 20.54
C SER A 355 -27.76 -4.54 19.26
N VAL A 356 -28.52 -5.66 19.36
CA VAL A 356 -29.24 -6.24 18.20
C VAL A 356 -30.31 -5.30 17.67
N ALA A 357 -31.03 -4.63 18.59
CA ALA A 357 -32.01 -3.63 18.20
C ALA A 357 -31.37 -2.41 17.52
N ALA A 358 -30.17 -1.99 17.94
CA ALA A 358 -29.40 -0.95 17.27
C ALA A 358 -29.06 -1.33 15.82
N ILE A 359 -28.55 -2.55 15.61
CA ILE A 359 -28.26 -3.05 14.26
C ILE A 359 -29.55 -3.09 13.40
N SER A 360 -30.64 -3.62 13.95
CA SER A 360 -31.94 -3.72 13.26
C SER A 360 -32.53 -2.35 12.89
N ASN A 361 -32.31 -1.33 13.71
CA ASN A 361 -32.73 0.04 13.48
C ASN A 361 -31.78 0.84 12.60
N ARG A 362 -30.65 0.26 12.17
CA ARG A 362 -29.53 0.91 11.48
C ARG A 362 -28.87 2.03 12.30
N ASP A 363 -28.92 1.92 13.62
CA ASP A 363 -28.24 2.79 14.58
C ASP A 363 -26.86 2.22 14.88
N PHE A 364 -25.96 2.27 13.90
CA PHE A 364 -24.58 1.76 14.00
C PHE A 364 -23.64 2.50 13.07
N GLN A 365 -22.35 2.40 13.33
CA GLN A 365 -21.29 2.84 12.44
C GLN A 365 -20.42 1.66 12.02
N THR A 366 -20.10 1.59 10.71
CA THR A 366 -19.08 0.68 10.21
C THR A 366 -17.71 1.31 10.34
N TYR A 367 -16.79 0.57 10.95
CA TYR A 367 -15.40 0.95 11.11
C TYR A 367 -14.48 -0.02 10.39
N GLN A 368 -13.35 0.49 9.95
CA GLN A 368 -12.18 -0.32 9.59
C GLN A 368 -11.15 -0.15 10.72
N ALA A 369 -10.99 -1.19 11.52
CA ALA A 369 -10.03 -1.26 12.61
C ALA A 369 -8.71 -1.87 12.12
N TYR A 370 -7.58 -1.36 12.59
CA TYR A 370 -6.26 -1.91 12.30
C TYR A 370 -5.85 -2.87 13.41
N THR A 371 -5.59 -4.11 13.04
CA THR A 371 -5.28 -5.21 13.97
C THR A 371 -4.25 -6.15 13.37
N ASN A 372 -3.99 -7.26 14.04
CA ASN A 372 -3.15 -8.34 13.54
C ASN A 372 -4.00 -9.57 13.28
N SER A 373 -3.66 -10.30 12.25
CA SER A 373 -4.31 -11.55 11.92
C SER A 373 -3.56 -12.73 12.53
N ASP A 374 -4.31 -13.72 13.04
CA ASP A 374 -3.81 -15.03 13.48
C ASP A 374 -3.61 -16.00 12.32
N VAL A 375 -3.92 -15.59 11.09
CA VAL A 375 -3.76 -16.41 9.89
C VAL A 375 -2.28 -16.67 9.64
N ASN A 376 -1.93 -17.95 9.42
CA ASN A 376 -0.58 -18.32 8.99
C ASN A 376 -0.34 -17.86 7.56
N ILE A 377 0.52 -16.87 7.39
CA ILE A 377 0.82 -16.28 6.10
C ILE A 377 2.28 -16.54 5.75
N ASN A 378 2.49 -17.01 4.52
CA ASN A 378 3.81 -17.20 3.96
C ASN A 378 3.89 -16.48 2.62
N SER A 379 5.09 -16.02 2.24
CA SER A 379 5.33 -15.60 0.87
C SER A 379 6.60 -16.25 0.34
N TYR A 380 6.59 -16.62 -0.92
CA TYR A 380 7.77 -17.17 -1.58
C TYR A 380 7.83 -16.73 -3.02
N GLY A 381 9.05 -16.73 -3.52
CA GLY A 381 9.24 -16.30 -4.90
C GLY A 381 10.64 -16.59 -5.40
N ALA A 382 10.79 -16.41 -6.71
CA ALA A 382 12.06 -16.54 -7.39
C ALA A 382 12.17 -15.50 -8.50
N SER A 383 13.39 -15.03 -8.75
CA SER A 383 13.68 -14.20 -9.93
C SER A 383 14.89 -14.72 -10.69
N LEU A 384 14.80 -14.67 -12.01
CA LEU A 384 15.90 -15.00 -12.92
C LEU A 384 16.11 -13.84 -13.90
N GLY A 385 17.28 -13.23 -13.84
CA GLY A 385 17.74 -12.21 -14.77
C GLY A 385 18.84 -12.75 -15.68
N LEU A 386 18.71 -12.52 -16.98
CA LEU A 386 19.69 -12.89 -17.99
C LEU A 386 20.06 -11.66 -18.82
N THR A 387 21.36 -11.40 -18.99
CA THR A 387 21.85 -10.30 -19.82
C THR A 387 23.02 -10.78 -20.67
N ALA A 388 22.99 -10.51 -21.96
CA ALA A 388 24.05 -10.90 -22.87
C ALA A 388 24.28 -9.87 -23.98
N LYS A 389 25.54 -9.80 -24.45
CA LYS A 389 25.85 -9.20 -25.74
C LYS A 389 25.70 -10.28 -26.84
N VAL A 390 24.77 -10.06 -27.77
CA VAL A 390 24.45 -11.00 -28.87
C VAL A 390 24.72 -10.36 -30.21
N LEU A 391 24.86 -11.16 -31.26
CA LEU A 391 25.02 -10.69 -32.65
C LEU A 391 26.04 -9.53 -32.79
N GLY A 392 27.17 -9.66 -32.09
CA GLY A 392 28.20 -8.63 -32.01
C GLY A 392 27.96 -7.70 -30.80
N ASN A 393 27.25 -6.57 -30.97
CA ASN A 393 27.12 -5.52 -29.99
C ASN A 393 25.67 -5.25 -29.54
N PHE A 394 24.72 -6.12 -29.88
CA PHE A 394 23.34 -5.95 -29.38
C PHE A 394 23.25 -6.39 -27.94
N ASP A 395 22.57 -5.58 -27.15
CA ASP A 395 22.19 -5.89 -25.77
C ASP A 395 20.87 -6.66 -25.77
N LEU A 396 20.88 -7.85 -25.20
CA LEU A 396 19.69 -8.63 -24.94
C LEU A 396 19.62 -8.87 -23.43
N SER A 397 18.50 -8.50 -22.82
CA SER A 397 18.21 -8.84 -21.43
C SER A 397 16.81 -9.39 -21.29
N GLY A 398 16.63 -10.27 -20.31
CA GLY A 398 15.32 -10.77 -19.91
C GLY A 398 15.30 -11.00 -18.41
N SER A 399 14.17 -10.79 -17.78
CA SER A 399 13.93 -11.18 -16.39
C SER A 399 12.55 -11.80 -16.25
N TYR A 400 12.50 -12.82 -15.42
CA TYR A 400 11.25 -13.44 -14.97
C TYR A 400 11.20 -13.37 -13.46
N THR A 401 10.03 -13.00 -12.92
CA THR A 401 9.77 -12.95 -11.49
C THR A 401 8.50 -13.74 -11.21
N TYR A 402 8.60 -14.62 -10.23
CA TYR A 402 7.48 -15.32 -9.60
C TYR A 402 7.38 -14.88 -8.15
N ALA A 403 6.19 -14.52 -7.70
CA ALA A 403 5.91 -14.12 -6.33
C ALA A 403 4.54 -14.63 -5.91
N LYS A 404 4.45 -15.32 -4.78
CA LYS A 404 3.19 -15.85 -4.25
C LYS A 404 3.07 -15.55 -2.77
N LEU A 405 1.89 -15.10 -2.38
CA LEU A 405 1.43 -15.10 -1.00
C LEU A 405 0.53 -16.33 -0.78
N ASP A 406 0.81 -17.08 0.27
CA ASP A 406 0.15 -18.34 0.58
C ASP A 406 -0.50 -18.28 1.97
N PHE A 407 -1.81 -18.46 2.00
CA PHE A 407 -2.62 -18.60 3.21
C PHE A 407 -3.93 -19.33 2.89
N ASP A 408 -4.61 -19.85 3.91
CA ASP A 408 -5.89 -20.55 3.73
C ASP A 408 -7.04 -19.57 3.50
N ARG A 409 -7.32 -19.27 2.23
CA ARG A 409 -8.45 -18.41 1.82
C ARG A 409 -9.81 -19.05 2.10
N VAL A 410 -9.90 -20.38 2.16
CA VAL A 410 -11.18 -21.05 2.40
C VAL A 410 -11.60 -20.91 3.87
N ALA A 411 -10.62 -21.01 4.78
CA ALA A 411 -10.85 -20.76 6.20
C ALA A 411 -10.99 -19.26 6.56
N ASN A 412 -10.49 -18.37 5.69
CA ASN A 412 -10.45 -16.92 5.94
C ASN A 412 -10.92 -16.15 4.70
N PRO A 413 -12.19 -16.27 4.28
CA PRO A 413 -12.68 -15.71 3.03
C PRO A 413 -12.65 -14.16 3.00
N ASP A 414 -12.83 -13.51 4.14
CA ASP A 414 -12.91 -12.06 4.28
C ASP A 414 -11.56 -11.39 4.57
N PHE A 415 -10.51 -12.20 4.76
CA PHE A 415 -9.20 -11.68 5.07
C PHE A 415 -8.56 -11.00 3.86
N GLN A 416 -8.34 -9.70 3.96
CA GLN A 416 -7.71 -8.87 2.93
C GLN A 416 -6.23 -8.65 3.26
N VAL A 417 -5.37 -9.21 2.44
CA VAL A 417 -3.91 -9.14 2.64
C VAL A 417 -3.25 -7.94 1.95
N GLY A 418 -3.94 -7.32 1.00
CA GLY A 418 -3.42 -6.19 0.22
C GLY A 418 -2.11 -6.51 -0.52
N PHE A 419 -1.89 -7.77 -0.92
CA PHE A 419 -0.63 -8.17 -1.58
C PHE A 419 -0.48 -7.53 -2.95
N ASN A 420 -1.58 -7.33 -3.68
CA ASN A 420 -1.71 -6.54 -4.91
C ASN A 420 -0.56 -6.76 -5.92
N THR A 421 -0.13 -8.01 -6.09
CA THR A 421 1.05 -8.36 -6.87
C THR A 421 0.71 -9.55 -7.78
N PRO A 422 0.99 -9.47 -9.09
CA PRO A 422 0.81 -10.59 -10.01
C PRO A 422 1.77 -11.74 -9.67
N GLU A 423 1.30 -12.99 -9.82
CA GLU A 423 2.14 -14.15 -9.56
C GLU A 423 3.29 -14.24 -10.57
N HIS A 424 3.06 -13.90 -11.83
CA HIS A 424 4.04 -14.00 -12.90
C HIS A 424 4.30 -12.65 -13.57
N GLN A 425 5.56 -12.28 -13.69
CA GLN A 425 6.00 -11.11 -14.46
C GLN A 425 7.17 -11.49 -15.36
N PHE A 426 7.14 -11.00 -16.59
CA PHE A 426 8.25 -11.15 -17.53
C PHE A 426 8.60 -9.80 -18.15
N LYS A 427 9.89 -9.52 -18.28
CA LYS A 427 10.43 -8.34 -18.96
C LYS A 427 11.55 -8.76 -19.90
N ALA A 428 11.58 -8.19 -21.09
CA ALA A 428 12.67 -8.36 -22.04
C ALA A 428 13.08 -7.02 -22.65
N SER A 429 14.35 -6.86 -22.95
CA SER A 429 14.89 -5.69 -23.63
C SER A 429 15.85 -6.12 -24.71
N PHE A 430 15.74 -5.51 -25.88
CA PHE A 430 16.65 -5.70 -27.00
C PHE A 430 17.03 -4.34 -27.59
N GLY A 431 18.33 -4.09 -27.73
CA GLY A 431 18.78 -2.81 -28.24
C GLY A 431 20.23 -2.81 -28.69
N ASN A 432 20.62 -1.68 -29.27
CA ASN A 432 21.98 -1.38 -29.61
C ASN A 432 22.22 0.12 -29.43
N ALA A 433 23.16 0.50 -28.58
CA ALA A 433 23.45 1.90 -28.29
C ALA A 433 24.07 2.63 -29.53
N GLU A 434 24.74 1.89 -30.41
CA GLU A 434 25.35 2.42 -31.62
C GLU A 434 25.26 1.38 -32.74
N LEU A 435 24.04 1.21 -33.30
CA LEU A 435 23.77 0.29 -34.41
C LEU A 435 24.58 0.69 -35.65
N PHE A 436 24.68 1.99 -35.90
CA PHE A 436 25.63 2.64 -36.80
C PHE A 436 25.99 4.01 -36.17
N LYS A 437 26.97 4.70 -36.75
CA LYS A 437 27.55 5.90 -36.16
C LYS A 437 26.49 6.85 -35.60
N ASN A 438 26.54 7.07 -34.28
CA ASN A 438 25.67 7.96 -33.52
C ASN A 438 24.18 7.55 -33.41
N PHE A 439 23.76 6.43 -33.99
CA PHE A 439 22.38 5.98 -33.99
C PHE A 439 22.23 4.72 -33.13
N GLY A 440 21.28 4.76 -32.20
CA GLY A 440 20.93 3.60 -31.36
C GLY A 440 19.42 3.42 -31.27
N PHE A 441 19.02 2.26 -30.79
CA PHE A 441 17.62 1.92 -30.50
C PHE A 441 17.50 1.01 -29.28
N ASN A 442 16.31 0.96 -28.71
CA ASN A 442 15.93 -0.01 -27.68
C ASN A 442 14.44 -0.36 -27.83
N VAL A 443 14.12 -1.64 -27.65
CA VAL A 443 12.75 -2.16 -27.57
C VAL A 443 12.63 -2.93 -26.27
N ASN A 444 11.57 -2.67 -25.52
CA ASN A 444 11.24 -3.34 -24.27
C ASN A 444 9.87 -4.01 -24.39
N TYR A 445 9.76 -5.18 -23.83
CA TYR A 445 8.52 -5.91 -23.65
C TYR A 445 8.29 -6.16 -22.17
N ARG A 446 7.06 -5.99 -21.71
CA ARG A 446 6.61 -6.30 -20.35
C ARG A 446 5.32 -7.11 -20.39
N PHE A 447 5.29 -8.16 -19.62
CA PHE A 447 4.12 -8.96 -19.33
C PHE A 447 3.86 -8.93 -17.82
N SER A 448 2.61 -8.81 -17.44
CA SER A 448 2.10 -8.98 -16.09
C SER A 448 0.89 -9.89 -16.15
N ASP A 449 0.90 -10.91 -15.31
CA ASP A 449 -0.25 -11.79 -15.10
C ASP A 449 -1.41 -11.03 -14.46
N ASP A 450 -2.61 -11.57 -14.50
CA ASP A 450 -3.75 -11.04 -13.79
C ASP A 450 -3.59 -11.21 -12.26
N TYR A 451 -4.25 -10.36 -11.50
CA TYR A 451 -4.27 -10.45 -10.04
C TYR A 451 -5.48 -9.74 -9.45
N TYR A 452 -5.83 -10.09 -8.21
CA TYR A 452 -6.89 -9.42 -7.50
C TYR A 452 -6.33 -8.27 -6.67
N TRP A 453 -6.91 -7.08 -6.86
CA TRP A 453 -6.57 -5.86 -6.12
C TRP A 453 -7.49 -5.69 -4.92
N GLU A 454 -6.93 -5.46 -3.75
CA GLU A 454 -7.63 -5.21 -2.50
C GLU A 454 -7.27 -3.81 -1.97
N ALA A 455 -8.27 -2.99 -1.71
CA ALA A 455 -8.08 -1.65 -1.14
C ALA A 455 -9.34 -1.17 -0.42
N THR A 456 -9.19 -0.20 0.48
CA THR A 456 -10.29 0.39 1.28
C THR A 456 -11.44 0.90 0.39
N PHE A 457 -11.15 1.51 -0.75
CA PHE A 457 -12.17 2.09 -1.64
C PHE A 457 -12.82 1.08 -2.59
N GLY A 458 -12.25 -0.10 -2.75
CA GLY A 458 -12.81 -1.14 -3.60
C GLY A 458 -11.82 -2.22 -3.96
N ASN A 459 -12.36 -3.39 -4.24
CA ASN A 459 -11.63 -4.57 -4.66
C ASN A 459 -12.02 -4.92 -6.09
N GLY A 460 -11.11 -5.53 -6.84
CA GLY A 460 -11.44 -5.99 -8.21
C GLY A 460 -10.26 -6.63 -8.91
N ALA A 461 -10.58 -7.32 -10.02
CA ALA A 461 -9.57 -7.96 -10.85
C ALA A 461 -8.80 -6.93 -11.67
N ILE A 462 -7.49 -7.07 -11.70
CA ILE A 462 -6.60 -6.42 -12.65
C ILE A 462 -6.30 -7.46 -13.74
N PRO A 463 -6.71 -7.23 -14.99
CA PRO A 463 -6.44 -8.17 -16.08
C PRO A 463 -4.96 -8.29 -16.41
N GLU A 464 -4.54 -9.40 -16.97
CA GLU A 464 -3.21 -9.53 -17.57
C GLU A 464 -2.97 -8.44 -18.63
N PHE A 465 -1.74 -8.02 -18.78
CA PHE A 465 -1.40 -7.05 -19.81
C PHE A 465 -0.01 -7.26 -20.42
N HIS A 466 0.10 -6.85 -21.68
CA HIS A 466 1.32 -6.86 -22.48
C HIS A 466 1.65 -5.44 -22.93
N VAL A 467 2.88 -5.00 -22.71
CA VAL A 467 3.31 -3.66 -23.13
C VAL A 467 4.59 -3.74 -23.93
N VAL A 468 4.60 -3.09 -25.08
CA VAL A 468 5.80 -2.88 -25.89
C VAL A 468 6.13 -1.40 -25.91
N ASP A 469 7.35 -1.07 -25.50
CA ASP A 469 7.91 0.27 -25.57
C ASP A 469 9.09 0.25 -26.55
N ALA A 470 9.26 1.29 -27.35
CA ALA A 470 10.44 1.40 -28.22
C ALA A 470 10.91 2.84 -28.35
N GLN A 471 12.22 2.98 -28.54
CA GLN A 471 12.84 4.28 -28.82
C GLN A 471 13.98 4.15 -29.81
N ILE A 472 14.23 5.21 -30.54
CA ILE A 472 15.46 5.46 -31.30
C ILE A 472 16.15 6.71 -30.74
N ASN A 473 17.47 6.74 -30.84
CA ASN A 473 18.25 7.89 -30.45
C ASN A 473 19.31 8.22 -31.52
N TYR A 474 19.56 9.51 -31.69
CA TYR A 474 20.60 10.01 -32.59
C TYR A 474 21.41 11.09 -31.88
N SER A 475 22.72 10.86 -31.81
CA SER A 475 23.65 11.82 -31.20
C SER A 475 24.30 12.70 -32.26
N VAL A 476 24.35 14.02 -32.01
CA VAL A 476 25.02 15.02 -32.86
C VAL A 476 26.14 15.66 -32.05
N PRO A 477 27.38 15.07 -32.07
CA PRO A 477 28.48 15.53 -31.22
C PRO A 477 28.90 16.99 -31.46
N SER A 478 28.75 17.47 -32.71
CA SER A 478 29.11 18.87 -33.08
C SER A 478 28.34 19.94 -32.31
N ILE A 479 27.14 19.61 -31.84
CA ILE A 479 26.30 20.48 -31.01
C ILE A 479 26.06 19.89 -29.62
N LYS A 480 26.86 18.90 -29.22
CA LYS A 480 26.76 18.20 -27.94
C LYS A 480 25.33 17.76 -27.58
N SER A 481 24.58 17.27 -28.55
CA SER A 481 23.16 16.98 -28.39
C SER A 481 22.80 15.54 -28.74
N THR A 482 21.82 14.99 -28.05
CA THR A 482 21.19 13.72 -28.37
C THR A 482 19.67 13.92 -28.49
N PHE A 483 19.12 13.47 -29.60
CA PHE A 483 17.69 13.46 -29.87
C PHE A 483 17.14 12.04 -29.67
N LYS A 484 15.96 11.93 -29.06
CA LYS A 484 15.25 10.66 -28.88
C LYS A 484 13.81 10.80 -29.34
N ILE A 485 13.33 9.79 -30.05
CA ILE A 485 11.91 9.63 -30.39
C ILE A 485 11.53 8.26 -29.87
N GLY A 486 10.43 8.17 -29.15
CA GLY A 486 9.95 6.93 -28.61
C GLY A 486 8.45 6.90 -28.37
N GLY A 487 7.95 5.72 -28.09
CA GLY A 487 6.59 5.49 -27.67
C GLY A 487 6.51 4.39 -26.63
N ASN A 488 5.62 4.58 -25.70
CA ASN A 488 5.23 3.59 -24.71
C ASN A 488 3.89 2.99 -25.10
N ASN A 489 3.69 1.72 -24.76
CA ASN A 489 2.49 0.96 -25.09
C ASN A 489 2.14 1.01 -26.59
N LEU A 490 3.09 0.62 -27.41
CA LEU A 490 2.94 0.64 -28.88
C LEU A 490 1.96 -0.40 -29.42
N LEU A 491 1.56 -1.41 -28.63
CA LEU A 491 0.50 -2.34 -28.99
C LEU A 491 -0.88 -1.67 -28.98
N GLY A 492 -1.04 -0.61 -28.19
CA GLY A 492 -2.25 0.21 -28.18
C GLY A 492 -3.37 -0.28 -27.25
N ASP A 493 -3.21 -1.47 -26.65
CA ASP A 493 -4.17 -2.00 -25.70
C ASP A 493 -4.13 -1.19 -24.39
N GLU A 494 -5.25 -0.63 -24.00
CA GLU A 494 -5.37 0.11 -22.74
C GLU A 494 -5.33 -0.85 -21.55
N TYR A 495 -4.56 -0.53 -20.54
CA TYR A 495 -4.42 -1.31 -19.31
C TYR A 495 -4.43 -0.42 -18.08
N PHE A 496 -4.65 -1.01 -16.91
CA PHE A 496 -4.51 -0.35 -15.61
C PHE A 496 -3.79 -1.28 -14.62
N THR A 497 -3.18 -0.70 -13.59
CA THR A 497 -2.33 -1.42 -12.61
C THR A 497 -2.85 -1.34 -11.18
N ALA A 498 -3.96 -0.64 -10.98
CA ALA A 498 -4.65 -0.56 -9.69
C ALA A 498 -6.15 -0.39 -9.95
N PHE A 499 -6.97 -1.08 -9.18
CA PHE A 499 -8.43 -1.01 -9.30
C PHE A 499 -8.92 0.42 -9.03
N GLY A 500 -9.82 0.92 -9.89
CA GLY A 500 -10.36 2.28 -9.78
C GLY A 500 -9.48 3.40 -10.36
N THR A 501 -8.31 3.10 -10.92
CA THR A 501 -7.47 4.09 -11.61
C THR A 501 -7.85 4.22 -13.08
N GLY A 502 -7.36 5.29 -13.71
CA GLY A 502 -7.54 5.49 -15.15
C GLY A 502 -6.73 4.50 -15.99
N PHE A 503 -7.19 4.27 -17.22
CA PHE A 503 -6.50 3.44 -18.19
C PHE A 503 -5.24 4.13 -18.72
N ILE A 504 -4.21 3.34 -18.96
CA ILE A 504 -2.93 3.73 -19.54
C ILE A 504 -2.93 3.33 -21.01
N GLY A 505 -3.03 4.30 -21.89
CA GLY A 505 -2.96 4.12 -23.34
C GLY A 505 -1.57 4.34 -23.90
N SER A 506 -1.47 4.45 -25.23
CA SER A 506 -0.23 4.76 -25.92
C SER A 506 0.22 6.19 -25.67
N MET A 507 1.53 6.37 -25.46
CA MET A 507 2.13 7.69 -25.28
C MET A 507 3.39 7.82 -26.15
N TYR A 508 3.52 8.94 -26.82
CA TYR A 508 4.67 9.24 -27.69
C TYR A 508 5.44 10.43 -27.16
N TYR A 509 6.76 10.42 -27.33
CA TYR A 509 7.60 11.51 -26.86
C TYR A 509 8.76 11.82 -27.81
N LEU A 510 9.15 13.08 -27.78
CA LEU A 510 10.37 13.61 -28.36
C LEU A 510 11.22 14.21 -27.25
N SER A 511 12.49 13.87 -27.19
CA SER A 511 13.44 14.40 -26.20
C SER A 511 14.67 14.96 -26.89
N TRP A 512 15.13 16.11 -26.42
CA TRP A 512 16.39 16.73 -26.77
C TRP A 512 17.23 16.89 -25.50
N THR A 513 18.39 16.24 -25.47
CA THR A 513 19.34 16.33 -24.36
C THR A 513 20.59 17.05 -24.82
N ILE A 514 21.02 18.08 -24.11
CA ILE A 514 22.28 18.79 -24.32
C ILE A 514 23.29 18.21 -23.32
N ASN A 515 24.40 17.67 -23.84
CA ASN A 515 25.48 17.10 -23.03
C ASN A 515 26.56 18.17 -22.81
N ASN A 516 26.88 18.48 -21.58
CA ASN A 516 27.91 19.45 -21.20
C ASN A 516 29.33 18.92 -21.47
#